data_1e8e53b3f979cfebab532b0c4933972c
#
_entry.id   1e8e53b3f979cfebab532b0c4933972c
#
_cell.length_a   1.000
_cell.length_b   1.000
_cell.length_c   1.000
_cell.angle_alpha   90.00
_cell.angle_beta   90.00
_cell.angle_gamma   90.00
#
_symmetry.space_group_name_H-M   'P 1'
#
loop_
_entity.id
_entity.type
_entity.pdbx_description
1 polymer ?
#
loop_
_entity_poly.entity_id
_entity_poly.type
_entity_poly.pdbx_seq_one_letter_code
_entity_poly.pdbx_strand_id
1 'polypeptide(L)'
;MWKKRLLFFLLAILMTLICVRQNTTSEAAQADAAAAIPECQKYIALTFDDGPRKGTTDRLLDGLRERGASATFFLVGEEAAANLELVKRMKAEGHQIGNHTWSHVRLENALQDTVQQEIRKTEELLTEVLGPCEYWLRPPYGLISPGTEKEIKTPMVKWSVDPRDWESRDTAKVVKAVLKDAKPNSIVLLHDIYPTSVDAALKIVDTLQKEGYCFVTVEELLRLNGITPEPGKMYRSGAPGQ
;
A
#
# COMPACT_ATOMS: atom_id res chain seq x y z
N MET A 1 11.44 -13.37 -71.31
CA MET A 1 10.42 -13.26 -70.20
C MET A 1 10.80 -14.00 -68.93
N TRP A 2 11.58 -15.05 -68.94
CA TRP A 2 11.88 -15.87 -67.71
C TRP A 2 12.87 -15.22 -66.73
N LYS A 3 13.88 -14.48 -67.21
CA LYS A 3 14.86 -13.79 -66.36
C LYS A 3 14.25 -12.68 -65.49
N LYS A 4 13.19 -11.99 -65.94
CA LYS A 4 12.50 -10.97 -65.12
C LYS A 4 11.65 -11.59 -64.00
N ARG A 5 11.09 -12.78 -64.20
CA ARG A 5 10.32 -13.49 -63.13
C ARG A 5 11.22 -14.03 -62.06
N LEU A 6 12.44 -14.50 -62.37
CA LEU A 6 13.40 -15.00 -61.41
C LEU A 6 13.93 -13.88 -60.51
N LEU A 7 14.14 -12.68 -61.07
CA LEU A 7 14.60 -11.51 -60.32
C LEU A 7 13.55 -11.01 -59.30
N PHE A 8 12.26 -11.05 -59.67
CA PHE A 8 11.16 -10.70 -58.75
C PHE A 8 11.01 -11.69 -57.60
N PHE A 9 11.23 -13.00 -57.85
CA PHE A 9 11.18 -14.02 -56.79
C PHE A 9 12.35 -13.89 -55.80
N LEU A 10 13.53 -13.59 -56.28
CA LEU A 10 14.71 -13.36 -55.42
C LEU A 10 14.58 -12.08 -54.59
N LEU A 11 13.99 -11.01 -55.13
CA LEU A 11 13.72 -9.79 -54.35
C LEU A 11 12.66 -10.00 -53.26
N ALA A 12 11.61 -10.79 -53.55
CA ALA A 12 10.56 -11.12 -52.59
C ALA A 12 11.07 -11.96 -51.43
N ILE A 13 11.96 -12.93 -51.70
CA ILE A 13 12.60 -13.76 -50.66
C ILE A 13 13.57 -12.91 -49.80
N LEU A 14 14.31 -11.98 -50.39
CA LEU A 14 15.21 -11.09 -49.68
C LEU A 14 14.45 -10.12 -48.76
N MET A 15 13.29 -9.57 -49.21
CA MET A 15 12.43 -8.72 -48.39
C MET A 15 11.79 -9.48 -47.22
N THR A 16 11.38 -10.74 -47.41
CA THR A 16 10.83 -11.56 -46.31
C THR A 16 11.91 -11.93 -45.30
N LEU A 17 13.14 -12.21 -45.69
CA LEU A 17 14.28 -12.48 -44.79
C LEU A 17 14.69 -11.24 -44.00
N ILE A 18 14.60 -10.02 -44.57
CA ILE A 18 14.89 -8.77 -43.84
C ILE A 18 13.78 -8.47 -42.83
N CYS A 19 12.49 -8.67 -43.18
CA CYS A 19 11.39 -8.50 -42.22
C CYS A 19 11.45 -9.49 -41.05
N VAL A 20 11.80 -10.75 -41.30
CA VAL A 20 11.94 -11.76 -40.22
C VAL A 20 13.13 -11.41 -39.31
N ARG A 21 14.25 -10.93 -39.85
CA ARG A 21 15.39 -10.49 -39.02
C ARG A 21 15.09 -9.22 -38.20
N GLN A 22 14.31 -8.28 -38.73
CA GLN A 22 13.93 -7.08 -37.96
C GLN A 22 12.94 -7.38 -36.85
N ASN A 23 12.01 -8.34 -37.04
CA ASN A 23 11.11 -8.76 -35.98
C ASN A 23 11.81 -9.53 -34.84
N THR A 24 12.78 -10.41 -35.17
CA THR A 24 13.51 -11.17 -34.14
C THR A 24 14.46 -10.30 -33.33
N THR A 25 15.03 -9.23 -33.90
CA THR A 25 15.85 -8.27 -33.14
C THR A 25 15.01 -7.33 -32.29
N SER A 26 13.77 -7.02 -32.69
CA SER A 26 12.83 -6.22 -31.88
C SER A 26 12.27 -7.01 -30.69
N GLU A 27 11.94 -8.28 -30.87
CA GLU A 27 11.50 -9.16 -29.76
C GLU A 27 12.62 -9.47 -28.77
N ALA A 28 13.84 -9.69 -29.24
CA ALA A 28 15.01 -9.90 -28.36
C ALA A 28 15.39 -8.62 -27.59
N ALA A 29 15.27 -7.44 -28.21
CA ALA A 29 15.52 -6.16 -27.55
C ALA A 29 14.39 -5.77 -26.55
N GLN A 30 13.16 -6.23 -26.78
CA GLN A 30 12.06 -6.05 -25.82
C GLN A 30 12.11 -7.08 -24.66
N ALA A 31 12.65 -8.26 -24.88
CA ALA A 31 12.86 -9.25 -23.82
C ALA A 31 14.00 -8.87 -22.85
N ASP A 32 15.03 -8.16 -23.33
CA ASP A 32 16.15 -7.71 -22.49
C ASP A 32 15.84 -6.40 -21.72
N ALA A 33 14.77 -5.69 -22.08
CA ALA A 33 14.31 -4.47 -21.39
C ALA A 33 13.27 -4.77 -20.29
N ALA A 34 12.79 -5.99 -20.17
CA ALA A 34 12.14 -6.47 -18.96
C ALA A 34 13.27 -6.72 -17.93
N ALA A 35 13.81 -5.63 -17.34
CA ALA A 35 14.57 -5.73 -16.11
C ALA A 35 13.73 -6.62 -15.17
N ALA A 36 14.24 -7.81 -14.87
CA ALA A 36 13.59 -8.76 -14.00
C ALA A 36 13.22 -8.00 -12.73
N ILE A 37 11.92 -7.79 -12.49
CA ILE A 37 11.45 -7.32 -11.19
C ILE A 37 12.05 -8.31 -10.21
N PRO A 38 12.92 -7.88 -9.27
CA PRO A 38 13.55 -8.81 -8.36
C PRO A 38 12.43 -9.61 -7.69
N GLU A 39 12.50 -10.94 -7.82
CA GLU A 39 11.49 -11.82 -7.24
C GLU A 39 11.37 -11.47 -5.77
N CYS A 40 10.19 -11.03 -5.35
CA CYS A 40 9.97 -10.58 -3.99
C CYS A 40 10.18 -11.74 -3.02
N GLN A 41 11.23 -11.67 -2.23
CA GLN A 41 11.57 -12.71 -1.25
C GLN A 41 10.95 -12.44 0.12
N LYS A 42 10.64 -11.20 0.42
CA LYS A 42 10.13 -10.74 1.72
C LYS A 42 9.05 -9.68 1.49
N TYR A 43 7.94 -9.79 2.20
CA TYR A 43 6.86 -8.82 2.14
C TYR A 43 6.76 -8.04 3.45
N ILE A 44 6.40 -6.76 3.36
CA ILE A 44 6.19 -5.86 4.49
C ILE A 44 5.07 -4.87 4.14
N ALA A 45 4.26 -4.47 5.12
CA ALA A 45 3.27 -3.43 4.94
C ALA A 45 3.66 -2.16 5.71
N LEU A 46 3.83 -1.04 4.99
CA LEU A 46 3.79 0.28 5.61
C LEU A 46 2.35 0.73 5.76
N THR A 47 2.01 1.24 6.92
CA THR A 47 0.68 1.75 7.21
C THR A 47 0.77 3.15 7.78
N PHE A 48 -0.17 4.00 7.38
CA PHE A 48 -0.20 5.42 7.74
C PHE A 48 -1.54 5.77 8.36
N ASP A 49 -1.49 6.41 9.54
CA ASP A 49 -2.65 6.83 10.29
C ASP A 49 -2.81 8.36 10.24
N ASP A 50 -3.99 8.85 10.61
CA ASP A 50 -4.38 10.25 10.83
C ASP A 50 -4.55 11.12 9.57
N GLY A 51 -4.12 10.66 8.40
CA GLY A 51 -4.26 11.41 7.15
C GLY A 51 -5.69 11.35 6.55
N PRO A 52 -5.82 11.94 5.35
CA PRO A 52 -4.77 12.56 4.56
C PRO A 52 -4.51 14.03 4.89
N ARG A 53 -3.30 14.51 4.67
CA ARG A 53 -2.94 15.91 4.79
C ARG A 53 -2.25 16.44 3.53
N LYS A 54 -2.78 17.52 2.96
CA LYS A 54 -2.18 18.18 1.80
C LYS A 54 -0.77 18.70 2.14
N GLY A 55 0.18 18.52 1.22
CA GLY A 55 1.59 18.90 1.39
C GLY A 55 2.49 17.80 1.96
N THR A 56 1.91 16.80 2.63
CA THR A 56 2.65 15.66 3.15
C THR A 56 2.20 14.35 2.50
N THR A 57 0.91 14.05 2.52
CA THR A 57 0.37 12.83 1.93
C THR A 57 0.57 12.78 0.41
N ASP A 58 0.38 13.88 -0.32
CA ASP A 58 0.65 13.96 -1.76
C ASP A 58 2.12 13.67 -2.09
N ARG A 59 3.05 14.19 -1.31
CA ARG A 59 4.49 13.91 -1.45
C ARG A 59 4.82 12.44 -1.14
N LEU A 60 4.16 11.85 -0.14
CA LEU A 60 4.30 10.43 0.16
C LEU A 60 3.83 9.56 -1.01
N LEU A 61 2.65 9.86 -1.58
CA LEU A 61 2.10 9.15 -2.72
C LEU A 61 3.02 9.22 -3.94
N ASP A 62 3.57 10.42 -4.26
CA ASP A 62 4.57 10.57 -5.32
C ASP A 62 5.77 9.64 -5.10
N GLY A 63 6.31 9.67 -3.89
CA GLY A 63 7.48 8.88 -3.55
C GLY A 63 7.22 7.36 -3.52
N LEU A 64 6.05 6.91 -3.09
CA LEU A 64 5.66 5.49 -3.14
C LEU A 64 5.48 5.02 -4.59
N ARG A 65 4.82 5.82 -5.44
CA ARG A 65 4.65 5.54 -6.87
C ARG A 65 6.00 5.39 -7.58
N GLU A 66 6.94 6.30 -7.36
CA GLU A 66 8.29 6.24 -7.93
C GLU A 66 9.04 4.97 -7.57
N ARG A 67 8.73 4.34 -6.43
CA ARG A 67 9.34 3.12 -5.90
C ARG A 67 8.55 1.86 -6.18
N GLY A 68 7.39 1.96 -6.83
CA GLY A 68 6.49 0.83 -7.05
C GLY A 68 6.02 0.19 -5.73
N ALA A 69 5.86 0.98 -4.68
CA ALA A 69 5.49 0.52 -3.34
C ALA A 69 4.02 0.80 -3.06
N SER A 70 3.28 -0.22 -2.60
CA SER A 70 1.91 -0.04 -2.08
C SER A 70 1.92 0.09 -0.55
N ALA A 71 0.90 0.74 -0.01
CA ALA A 71 0.73 0.98 1.42
C ALA A 71 -0.74 0.88 1.83
N THR A 72 -1.00 0.92 3.14
CA THR A 72 -2.36 1.01 3.67
C THR A 72 -2.51 2.31 4.46
N PHE A 73 -3.56 3.06 4.18
CA PHE A 73 -3.87 4.32 4.84
C PHE A 73 -5.14 4.17 5.68
N PHE A 74 -5.05 4.38 7.00
CA PHE A 74 -6.18 4.41 7.92
C PHE A 74 -6.58 5.86 8.13
N LEU A 75 -7.67 6.27 7.47
CA LEU A 75 -8.07 7.67 7.36
C LEU A 75 -8.99 8.09 8.49
N VAL A 76 -8.70 9.24 9.08
CA VAL A 76 -9.65 9.97 9.93
C VAL A 76 -10.72 10.59 9.03
N GLY A 77 -11.99 10.36 9.32
CA GLY A 77 -13.09 10.77 8.46
C GLY A 77 -13.14 12.27 8.20
N GLU A 78 -12.87 13.10 9.19
CA GLU A 78 -12.82 14.56 9.05
C GLU A 78 -11.70 15.01 8.10
N GLU A 79 -10.53 14.38 8.18
CA GLU A 79 -9.40 14.66 7.29
C GLU A 79 -9.66 14.14 5.87
N ALA A 80 -10.29 12.99 5.75
CA ALA A 80 -10.72 12.44 4.45
C ALA A 80 -11.75 13.35 3.77
N ALA A 81 -12.75 13.84 4.51
CA ALA A 81 -13.77 14.76 4.00
C ALA A 81 -13.16 16.09 3.50
N ALA A 82 -12.11 16.56 4.15
CA ALA A 82 -11.40 17.79 3.76
C ALA A 82 -10.47 17.59 2.55
N ASN A 83 -10.13 16.33 2.18
CA ASN A 83 -9.10 16.04 1.19
C ASN A 83 -9.51 14.92 0.21
N LEU A 84 -10.73 14.95 -0.32
CA LEU A 84 -11.31 13.88 -1.17
C LEU A 84 -10.45 13.51 -2.38
N GLU A 85 -9.76 14.46 -2.98
CA GLU A 85 -8.90 14.19 -4.15
C GLU A 85 -7.69 13.32 -3.77
N LEU A 86 -7.13 13.49 -2.55
CA LEU A 86 -6.08 12.61 -2.05
C LEU A 86 -6.61 11.21 -1.77
N VAL A 87 -7.82 11.09 -1.21
CA VAL A 87 -8.47 9.79 -0.99
C VAL A 87 -8.68 9.02 -2.30
N LYS A 88 -9.21 9.69 -3.33
CA LYS A 88 -9.36 9.09 -4.67
C LYS A 88 -8.02 8.69 -5.28
N ARG A 89 -7.01 9.55 -5.12
CA ARG A 89 -5.66 9.30 -5.62
C ARG A 89 -5.03 8.06 -4.97
N MET A 90 -5.12 7.91 -3.64
CA MET A 90 -4.64 6.71 -2.93
C MET A 90 -5.22 5.44 -3.54
N LYS A 91 -6.55 5.39 -3.76
CA LYS A 91 -7.21 4.23 -4.36
C LYS A 91 -6.75 3.97 -5.79
N ALA A 92 -6.64 5.02 -6.60
CA ALA A 92 -6.23 4.93 -8.00
C ALA A 92 -4.77 4.45 -8.16
N GLU A 93 -3.90 4.75 -7.19
CA GLU A 93 -2.50 4.32 -7.16
C GLU A 93 -2.30 2.94 -6.50
N GLY A 94 -3.39 2.22 -6.17
CA GLY A 94 -3.32 0.83 -5.69
C GLY A 94 -3.04 0.67 -4.19
N HIS A 95 -3.27 1.72 -3.40
CA HIS A 95 -3.18 1.64 -1.95
C HIS A 95 -4.49 1.12 -1.34
N GLN A 96 -4.38 0.45 -0.19
CA GLN A 96 -5.54 0.06 0.61
C GLN A 96 -5.97 1.24 1.48
N ILE A 97 -7.28 1.46 1.54
CA ILE A 97 -7.90 2.47 2.40
C ILE A 97 -8.61 1.75 3.55
N GLY A 98 -8.35 2.20 4.77
CA GLY A 98 -9.01 1.75 5.99
C GLY A 98 -9.66 2.92 6.75
N ASN A 99 -10.41 2.55 7.76
CA ASN A 99 -11.17 3.45 8.62
C ASN A 99 -10.41 3.69 9.94
N HIS A 100 -10.22 4.97 10.30
CA HIS A 100 -9.59 5.36 11.58
C HIS A 100 -10.53 6.18 12.47
N THR A 101 -11.83 5.89 12.40
CA THR A 101 -12.94 6.63 12.98
C THR A 101 -13.16 8.02 12.35
N TRP A 102 -14.25 8.69 12.71
CA TRP A 102 -14.56 10.01 12.15
C TRP A 102 -13.68 11.12 12.73
N SER A 103 -13.58 11.19 14.07
CA SER A 103 -12.90 12.27 14.80
C SER A 103 -11.72 11.79 15.66
N HIS A 104 -11.18 10.63 15.36
CA HIS A 104 -10.04 10.01 16.08
C HIS A 104 -10.33 9.79 17.58
N VAL A 105 -11.59 9.44 17.92
CA VAL A 105 -12.02 9.19 19.30
C VAL A 105 -11.43 7.88 19.85
N ARG A 106 -11.11 7.84 21.15
CA ARG A 106 -10.71 6.60 21.84
C ARG A 106 -11.90 5.65 21.95
N LEU A 107 -11.75 4.44 21.43
CA LEU A 107 -12.83 3.43 21.41
C LEU A 107 -12.91 2.60 22.69
N GLU A 108 -11.84 2.54 23.50
CA GLU A 108 -11.78 1.65 24.66
C GLU A 108 -12.78 2.00 25.77
N ASN A 109 -13.14 3.30 25.91
CA ASN A 109 -14.04 3.80 26.94
C ASN A 109 -15.25 4.56 26.36
N ALA A 110 -15.42 4.53 25.04
CA ALA A 110 -16.55 5.20 24.39
C ALA A 110 -17.84 4.39 24.57
N LEU A 111 -18.97 5.10 24.60
CA LEU A 111 -20.28 4.46 24.52
C LEU A 111 -20.43 3.74 23.18
N GLN A 112 -21.14 2.62 23.18
CA GLN A 112 -21.27 1.78 21.97
C GLN A 112 -21.90 2.55 20.80
N ASP A 113 -22.92 3.37 21.05
CA ASP A 113 -23.55 4.18 20.01
C ASP A 113 -22.54 5.17 19.40
N THR A 114 -21.67 5.76 20.23
CA THR A 114 -20.57 6.64 19.76
C THR A 114 -19.61 5.87 18.86
N VAL A 115 -19.17 4.68 19.28
CA VAL A 115 -18.27 3.84 18.49
C VAL A 115 -18.88 3.53 17.12
N GLN A 116 -20.11 3.07 17.10
CA GLN A 116 -20.81 2.73 15.86
C GLN A 116 -20.99 3.96 14.95
N GLN A 117 -21.33 5.12 15.52
CA GLN A 117 -21.48 6.35 14.77
C GLN A 117 -20.16 6.82 14.15
N GLU A 118 -19.07 6.78 14.90
CA GLU A 118 -17.72 7.17 14.45
C GLU A 118 -17.23 6.30 13.30
N ILE A 119 -17.42 4.99 13.40
CA ILE A 119 -17.01 4.04 12.37
C ILE A 119 -17.91 4.20 11.13
N ARG A 120 -19.23 4.19 11.31
CA ARG A 120 -20.20 4.25 10.22
C ARG A 120 -20.08 5.54 9.41
N LYS A 121 -19.92 6.69 10.06
CA LYS A 121 -19.82 7.98 9.38
C LYS A 121 -18.60 8.04 8.43
N THR A 122 -17.47 7.47 8.84
CA THR A 122 -16.29 7.38 7.98
C THR A 122 -16.51 6.39 6.84
N GLU A 123 -17.12 5.25 7.11
CA GLU A 123 -17.41 4.22 6.11
C GLU A 123 -18.40 4.73 5.04
N GLU A 124 -19.44 5.46 5.45
CA GLU A 124 -20.40 6.11 4.54
C GLU A 124 -19.68 7.09 3.58
N LEU A 125 -18.80 7.95 4.11
CA LEU A 125 -18.00 8.87 3.30
C LEU A 125 -17.11 8.12 2.31
N LEU A 126 -16.35 7.11 2.79
CA LEU A 126 -15.45 6.34 1.94
C LEU A 126 -16.23 5.58 0.85
N THR A 127 -17.40 5.04 1.19
CA THR A 127 -18.28 4.36 0.23
C THR A 127 -18.83 5.32 -0.82
N GLU A 128 -19.22 6.52 -0.44
CA GLU A 128 -19.67 7.57 -1.37
C GLU A 128 -18.55 7.95 -2.37
N VAL A 129 -17.32 8.10 -1.87
CA VAL A 129 -16.18 8.61 -2.66
C VAL A 129 -15.52 7.55 -3.52
N LEU A 130 -15.39 6.32 -3.02
CA LEU A 130 -14.59 5.24 -3.61
C LEU A 130 -15.41 4.03 -4.07
N GLY A 131 -16.69 4.01 -3.77
CA GLY A 131 -17.57 2.86 -3.97
C GLY A 131 -17.56 1.87 -2.80
N PRO A 132 -18.48 0.89 -2.85
CA PRO A 132 -18.62 -0.11 -1.78
C PRO A 132 -17.38 -1.00 -1.71
N CYS A 133 -16.81 -1.08 -0.51
CA CYS A 133 -15.67 -1.92 -0.18
C CYS A 133 -15.71 -2.22 1.32
N GLU A 134 -15.03 -3.28 1.77
CA GLU A 134 -14.82 -3.51 3.19
C GLU A 134 -13.64 -2.64 3.66
N TYR A 135 -13.95 -1.55 4.38
CA TYR A 135 -12.95 -0.64 4.94
C TYR A 135 -12.53 -1.14 6.32
N TRP A 136 -11.35 -1.80 6.40
CA TRP A 136 -10.83 -2.35 7.64
C TRP A 136 -10.60 -1.28 8.68
N LEU A 137 -10.88 -1.60 9.95
CA LEU A 137 -10.75 -0.66 11.04
C LEU A 137 -9.35 -0.73 11.66
N ARG A 138 -8.74 0.43 11.88
CA ARG A 138 -7.68 0.57 12.89
C ARG A 138 -8.23 1.45 14.02
N PRO A 139 -8.40 0.89 15.23
CA PRO A 139 -8.82 1.70 16.38
C PRO A 139 -7.78 2.77 16.68
N PRO A 140 -8.18 4.05 16.92
CA PRO A 140 -7.26 5.09 17.38
C PRO A 140 -6.45 4.65 18.59
N TYR A 141 -5.17 5.01 18.62
CA TYR A 141 -4.20 4.57 19.64
C TYR A 141 -4.00 3.04 19.71
N GLY A 142 -4.58 2.28 18.80
CA GLY A 142 -4.64 0.82 18.88
C GLY A 142 -5.47 0.29 20.05
N LEU A 143 -6.38 1.10 20.60
CA LEU A 143 -7.11 0.78 21.82
C LEU A 143 -8.60 0.54 21.53
N ILE A 144 -9.09 -0.63 21.94
CA ILE A 144 -10.49 -1.02 21.88
C ILE A 144 -10.82 -1.94 23.04
N SER A 145 -12.01 -1.81 23.63
CA SER A 145 -12.43 -2.73 24.71
C SER A 145 -12.84 -4.09 24.13
N PRO A 146 -12.68 -5.19 24.89
CA PRO A 146 -13.08 -6.53 24.45
C PRO A 146 -14.57 -6.64 24.10
N GLY A 147 -15.41 -5.85 24.72
CA GLY A 147 -16.85 -5.77 24.42
C GLY A 147 -17.11 -5.14 23.06
N THR A 148 -16.49 -3.99 22.81
CA THR A 148 -16.57 -3.25 21.56
C THR A 148 -15.96 -4.05 20.39
N GLU A 149 -14.83 -4.72 20.64
CA GLU A 149 -14.13 -5.54 19.62
C GLU A 149 -15.05 -6.59 18.98
N LYS A 150 -15.89 -7.26 19.79
CA LYS A 150 -16.85 -8.28 19.31
C LYS A 150 -17.96 -7.73 18.41
N GLU A 151 -18.22 -6.44 18.49
CA GLU A 151 -19.27 -5.78 17.70
C GLU A 151 -18.75 -5.28 16.33
N ILE A 152 -17.44 -5.25 16.14
CA ILE A 152 -16.83 -4.84 14.87
C ILE A 152 -17.07 -5.92 13.82
N LYS A 153 -17.56 -5.50 12.65
CA LYS A 153 -17.94 -6.40 11.56
C LYS A 153 -16.92 -6.44 10.41
N THR A 154 -15.82 -5.73 10.55
CA THR A 154 -14.71 -5.73 9.61
C THR A 154 -13.43 -6.25 10.26
N PRO A 155 -12.45 -6.73 9.51
CA PRO A 155 -11.12 -7.01 10.05
C PRO A 155 -10.53 -5.76 10.70
N MET A 156 -9.77 -5.96 11.77
CA MET A 156 -9.07 -4.88 12.46
C MET A 156 -7.57 -5.03 12.32
N VAL A 157 -6.86 -3.90 12.30
CA VAL A 157 -5.42 -3.88 12.09
C VAL A 157 -4.72 -3.08 13.18
N LYS A 158 -3.70 -3.68 13.79
CA LYS A 158 -2.68 -2.99 14.58
C LYS A 158 -1.35 -3.03 13.83
N TRP A 159 -0.26 -3.12 14.55
CA TRP A 159 1.10 -3.13 14.03
C TRP A 159 1.99 -4.06 14.85
N SER A 160 3.08 -4.49 14.26
CA SER A 160 4.18 -5.20 14.93
C SER A 160 5.41 -4.31 15.13
N VAL A 161 5.48 -3.18 14.41
CA VAL A 161 6.59 -2.21 14.52
C VAL A 161 6.02 -0.81 14.72
N ASP A 162 6.36 -0.17 15.84
CA ASP A 162 6.01 1.22 16.18
C ASP A 162 7.27 2.03 16.44
N PRO A 163 7.73 2.85 15.47
CA PRO A 163 8.92 3.67 15.66
C PRO A 163 8.67 4.96 16.45
N ARG A 164 7.43 5.22 16.88
CA ARG A 164 6.98 6.43 17.58
C ARG A 164 7.35 7.71 16.82
N ASP A 165 7.07 7.74 15.53
CA ASP A 165 7.36 8.86 14.63
C ASP A 165 6.63 10.14 15.04
N TRP A 166 5.39 10.00 15.51
CA TRP A 166 4.54 11.06 16.04
C TRP A 166 5.14 11.78 17.26
N GLU A 167 5.98 11.08 18.04
CA GLU A 167 6.63 11.62 19.24
C GLU A 167 8.02 12.19 18.92
N SER A 168 8.86 11.41 18.24
CA SER A 168 10.25 11.79 17.99
C SER A 168 10.38 12.91 16.96
N ARG A 169 9.50 12.95 15.94
CA ARG A 169 9.57 13.89 14.81
C ARG A 169 10.97 13.98 14.19
N ASP A 170 11.72 12.89 14.24
CA ASP A 170 13.11 12.78 13.78
C ASP A 170 13.24 11.64 12.77
N THR A 171 13.43 12.01 11.51
CA THR A 171 13.55 11.06 10.39
C THR A 171 14.60 9.99 10.64
N ALA A 172 15.78 10.33 11.17
CA ALA A 172 16.87 9.37 11.36
C ALA A 172 16.54 8.36 12.47
N LYS A 173 15.93 8.82 13.56
CA LYS A 173 15.48 7.93 14.65
C LYS A 173 14.40 6.96 14.17
N VAL A 174 13.41 7.45 13.40
CA VAL A 174 12.33 6.64 12.85
C VAL A 174 12.90 5.57 11.91
N VAL A 175 13.75 5.95 10.96
CA VAL A 175 14.42 4.99 10.05
C VAL A 175 15.17 3.94 10.85
N LYS A 176 16.03 4.35 11.81
CA LYS A 176 16.81 3.44 12.63
C LYS A 176 15.93 2.46 13.42
N ALA A 177 14.82 2.92 13.98
CA ALA A 177 13.89 2.08 14.75
C ALA A 177 13.22 1.04 13.83
N VAL A 178 12.69 1.47 12.68
CA VAL A 178 12.05 0.53 11.75
C VAL A 178 13.05 -0.49 11.22
N LEU A 179 14.23 -0.08 10.75
CA LEU A 179 15.24 -1.01 10.20
C LEU A 179 15.74 -2.01 11.24
N LYS A 180 15.74 -1.65 12.53
CA LYS A 180 16.11 -2.56 13.62
C LYS A 180 15.06 -3.64 13.86
N ASP A 181 13.77 -3.28 13.84
CA ASP A 181 12.68 -4.13 14.32
C ASP A 181 11.87 -4.78 13.18
N ALA A 182 11.99 -4.29 11.94
CA ALA A 182 11.30 -4.82 10.77
C ALA A 182 11.76 -6.24 10.44
N LYS A 183 10.78 -7.11 10.19
CA LYS A 183 10.96 -8.51 9.75
C LYS A 183 10.03 -8.77 8.58
N PRO A 184 10.24 -9.83 7.79
CA PRO A 184 9.23 -10.27 6.84
C PRO A 184 7.88 -10.41 7.50
N ASN A 185 6.84 -9.93 6.82
CA ASN A 185 5.45 -9.90 7.28
C ASN A 185 5.13 -8.89 8.40
N SER A 186 6.04 -7.96 8.72
CA SER A 186 5.74 -6.87 9.64
C SER A 186 4.71 -5.92 9.06
N ILE A 187 3.86 -5.39 9.94
CA ILE A 187 3.01 -4.22 9.72
C ILE A 187 3.64 -3.07 10.51
N VAL A 188 4.04 -2.01 9.82
CA VAL A 188 4.73 -0.86 10.39
C VAL A 188 3.76 0.31 10.52
N LEU A 189 3.67 0.90 11.72
CA LEU A 189 2.91 2.11 11.98
C LEU A 189 3.74 3.35 11.66
N LEU A 190 3.16 4.27 10.91
CA LEU A 190 3.66 5.63 10.66
C LEU A 190 2.46 6.59 10.55
N HIS A 191 2.73 7.90 10.47
CA HIS A 191 1.71 8.93 10.29
C HIS A 191 2.11 9.85 9.15
N ASP A 192 1.29 9.90 8.08
CA ASP A 192 1.60 10.68 6.86
C ASP A 192 1.35 12.19 7.01
N ILE A 193 0.86 12.61 8.17
CA ILE A 193 0.63 14.01 8.51
C ILE A 193 1.91 14.76 8.94
N TYR A 194 3.05 14.08 9.08
CA TYR A 194 4.31 14.69 9.47
C TYR A 194 5.36 14.60 8.36
N PRO A 195 5.97 15.75 7.95
CA PRO A 195 7.00 15.74 6.91
C PRO A 195 8.18 14.81 7.23
N THR A 196 8.57 14.71 8.50
CA THR A 196 9.67 13.85 8.96
C THR A 196 9.34 12.36 8.84
N SER A 197 8.07 11.97 9.04
CA SER A 197 7.59 10.61 8.86
C SER A 197 7.55 10.22 7.39
N VAL A 198 7.14 11.13 6.52
CA VAL A 198 7.18 10.94 5.06
C VAL A 198 8.62 10.72 4.58
N ASP A 199 9.55 11.58 5.01
CA ASP A 199 10.98 11.42 4.70
C ASP A 199 11.55 10.08 5.22
N ALA A 200 11.10 9.64 6.40
CA ALA A 200 11.50 8.37 6.96
C ALA A 200 10.93 7.20 6.15
N ALA A 201 9.64 7.23 5.82
CA ALA A 201 8.98 6.19 5.04
C ALA A 201 9.68 5.95 3.71
N LEU A 202 9.99 6.99 2.95
CA LEU A 202 10.66 6.88 1.66
C LEU A 202 12.09 6.30 1.80
N LYS A 203 12.84 6.71 2.83
CA LYS A 203 14.16 6.13 3.13
C LYS A 203 14.09 4.67 3.57
N ILE A 204 13.05 4.29 4.32
CA ILE A 204 12.80 2.90 4.71
C ILE A 204 12.52 2.05 3.48
N VAL A 205 11.67 2.54 2.56
CA VAL A 205 11.40 1.85 1.29
C VAL A 205 12.70 1.65 0.51
N ASP A 206 13.48 2.72 0.27
CA ASP A 206 14.74 2.65 -0.47
C ASP A 206 15.74 1.65 0.14
N THR A 207 15.76 1.53 1.46
CA THR A 207 16.71 0.65 2.17
C THR A 207 16.25 -0.80 2.12
N LEU A 208 15.00 -1.07 2.48
CA LEU A 208 14.48 -2.43 2.56
C LEU A 208 14.29 -3.07 1.17
N GLN A 209 13.99 -2.29 0.12
CA GLN A 209 13.97 -2.82 -1.25
C GLN A 209 15.33 -3.38 -1.67
N LYS A 210 16.43 -2.75 -1.27
CA LYS A 210 17.79 -3.26 -1.51
C LYS A 210 18.08 -4.57 -0.75
N GLU A 211 17.32 -4.82 0.32
CA GLU A 211 17.39 -6.05 1.10
C GLU A 211 16.39 -7.13 0.63
N GLY A 212 15.71 -6.91 -0.51
CA GLY A 212 14.78 -7.85 -1.13
C GLY A 212 13.35 -7.80 -0.56
N TYR A 213 12.98 -6.71 0.12
CA TYR A 213 11.60 -6.49 0.55
C TYR A 213 10.75 -5.88 -0.57
N CYS A 214 9.49 -6.35 -0.66
CA CYS A 214 8.43 -5.72 -1.43
C CYS A 214 7.38 -5.14 -0.48
N PHE A 215 6.96 -3.93 -0.80
CA PHE A 215 5.98 -3.18 -0.04
C PHE A 215 4.59 -3.43 -0.61
N VAL A 216 3.73 -4.02 0.19
CA VAL A 216 2.37 -4.42 -0.18
C VAL A 216 1.35 -3.83 0.80
N THR A 217 0.07 -3.85 0.45
CA THR A 217 -1.01 -3.50 1.39
C THR A 217 -1.14 -4.55 2.50
N VAL A 218 -1.81 -4.21 3.61
CA VAL A 218 -2.06 -5.19 4.69
C VAL A 218 -2.90 -6.35 4.19
N GLU A 219 -3.94 -6.08 3.40
CA GLU A 219 -4.79 -7.12 2.81
C GLU A 219 -3.97 -8.07 1.93
N GLU A 220 -3.12 -7.53 1.07
CA GLU A 220 -2.24 -8.31 0.23
C GLU A 220 -1.20 -9.10 1.04
N LEU A 221 -0.64 -8.49 2.09
CA LEU A 221 0.29 -9.16 3.00
C LEU A 221 -0.33 -10.40 3.64
N LEU A 222 -1.57 -10.31 4.13
CA LEU A 222 -2.28 -11.45 4.71
C LEU A 222 -2.55 -12.51 3.64
N ARG A 223 -3.05 -12.12 2.46
CA ARG A 223 -3.34 -13.02 1.34
C ARG A 223 -2.09 -13.79 0.89
N LEU A 224 -0.95 -13.14 0.76
CA LEU A 224 0.33 -13.76 0.36
C LEU A 224 0.82 -14.79 1.39
N ASN A 225 0.40 -14.66 2.65
CA ASN A 225 0.71 -15.61 3.72
C ASN A 225 -0.42 -16.65 3.94
N GLY A 226 -1.41 -16.76 3.03
CA GLY A 226 -2.49 -17.71 3.12
C GLY A 226 -3.50 -17.43 4.24
N ILE A 227 -3.53 -16.19 4.75
CA ILE A 227 -4.44 -15.76 5.80
C ILE A 227 -5.69 -15.13 5.14
N THR A 228 -6.86 -15.72 5.40
CA THR A 228 -8.15 -15.13 5.04
C THR A 228 -8.56 -14.18 6.18
N PRO A 229 -8.74 -12.88 5.90
CA PRO A 229 -9.19 -11.94 6.93
C PRO A 229 -10.59 -12.27 7.44
N GLU A 230 -10.79 -12.16 8.74
CA GLU A 230 -12.04 -12.46 9.43
C GLU A 230 -12.60 -11.20 10.10
N PRO A 231 -13.92 -10.92 9.99
CA PRO A 231 -14.56 -9.84 10.72
C PRO A 231 -14.31 -9.94 12.23
N GLY A 232 -14.07 -8.80 12.87
CA GLY A 232 -13.83 -8.73 14.31
C GLY A 232 -12.46 -9.24 14.79
N LYS A 233 -11.61 -9.74 13.89
CA LYS A 233 -10.27 -10.21 14.23
C LYS A 233 -9.23 -9.12 14.07
N MET A 234 -8.31 -9.03 15.05
CA MET A 234 -7.24 -8.05 15.11
C MET A 234 -5.93 -8.64 14.56
N TYR A 235 -5.42 -8.07 13.47
CA TYR A 235 -4.15 -8.46 12.85
C TYR A 235 -3.03 -7.50 13.25
N ARG A 236 -1.88 -8.05 13.66
CA ARG A 236 -0.69 -7.27 14.06
C ARG A 236 0.48 -7.45 13.10
N SER A 237 0.46 -8.54 12.35
CA SER A 237 1.43 -8.86 11.29
C SER A 237 0.80 -9.81 10.28
N GLY A 238 1.49 -10.05 9.16
CA GLY A 238 1.13 -11.07 8.19
C GLY A 238 1.72 -12.46 8.52
N ALA A 239 2.31 -12.64 9.71
CA ALA A 239 2.85 -13.95 10.10
C ALA A 239 1.73 -14.94 10.43
N PRO A 240 1.81 -16.21 9.95
CA PRO A 240 0.84 -17.23 10.30
C PRO A 240 0.79 -17.49 11.82
N GLY A 241 -0.42 -17.71 12.36
CA GLY A 241 -0.59 -18.10 13.78
C GLY A 241 -0.68 -16.96 14.78
N GLN A 242 -0.98 -15.73 14.33
CA GLN A 242 -1.30 -14.57 15.20
C GLN A 242 -2.79 -14.31 15.31
#